data_adb478c66b8805be4a5f8fbf3494b6f4
#
_entry.id   adb478c66b8805be4a5f8fbf3494b6f4
#
_cell.length_a   1.000
_cell.length_b   1.000
_cell.length_c   1.000
_cell.angle_alpha   90.00
_cell.angle_beta   90.00
_cell.angle_gamma   90.00
#
_symmetry.space_group_name_H-M   'P 1'
#
loop_
_entity.id
_entity.type
_entity.pdbx_description
1 polymer ?
#
loop_
_entity_poly.entity_id
_entity_poly.type
_entity_poly.pdbx_seq_one_letter_code
_entity_poly.pdbx_strand_id
1 'polypeptide(L)'
;MERIKIFDTELPVKDYYCTDSPTNIKKTKPTLRLYIKLTDQCLAHCKFCCNEQSKDFGTIDLEKLAFVIRYLKEKDILHGISITGGEPMTKPDELFQLLDLIYAIDNDMEVAISTNGYNCREFKNYDKVNQLESIHISRHHYNDKRNKEIFCSSHIATTEDIIELQGNLEDKKIININTMIMRSGINS
;
A
#
# COMPACT_ATOMS: atom_id res chain seq x y z
N MET A 1 -20.66 -15.99 13.22
CA MET A 1 -19.71 -15.28 12.33
C MET A 1 -20.56 -14.47 11.37
N GLU A 2 -20.48 -13.16 11.48
CA GLU A 2 -21.22 -12.26 10.61
C GLU A 2 -20.69 -12.36 9.17
N ARG A 3 -21.59 -12.32 8.19
CA ARG A 3 -21.24 -12.35 6.77
C ARG A 3 -21.77 -11.09 6.10
N ILE A 4 -20.97 -10.50 5.25
CA ILE A 4 -21.39 -9.39 4.40
C ILE A 4 -21.46 -9.86 2.95
N LYS A 5 -22.51 -9.42 2.26
CA LYS A 5 -22.68 -9.69 0.84
C LYS A 5 -22.23 -8.46 0.05
N ILE A 6 -21.22 -8.64 -0.81
CA ILE A 6 -20.76 -7.62 -1.74
C ILE A 6 -20.94 -8.19 -3.15
N PHE A 7 -21.82 -7.57 -3.95
CA PHE A 7 -22.29 -8.13 -5.21
C PHE A 7 -22.83 -9.56 -4.99
N ASP A 8 -22.30 -10.55 -5.71
CA ASP A 8 -22.69 -11.95 -5.60
C ASP A 8 -21.80 -12.77 -4.64
N THR A 9 -20.86 -12.11 -3.95
CA THR A 9 -19.89 -12.77 -3.07
C THR A 9 -20.23 -12.53 -1.61
N GLU A 10 -20.34 -13.61 -0.82
CA GLU A 10 -20.44 -13.53 0.62
C GLU A 10 -19.05 -13.62 1.26
N LEU A 11 -18.66 -12.59 2.00
CA LEU A 11 -17.41 -12.53 2.73
C LEU A 11 -17.64 -12.74 4.23
N PRO A 12 -16.89 -13.63 4.89
CA PRO A 12 -16.93 -13.73 6.34
C PRO A 12 -16.26 -12.51 6.95
N VAL A 13 -16.94 -11.83 7.87
CA VAL A 13 -16.33 -10.79 8.70
C VAL A 13 -15.78 -11.48 9.93
N LYS A 14 -14.44 -11.45 10.08
CA LYS A 14 -13.78 -11.94 11.29
C LYS A 14 -13.41 -10.76 12.17
N ASP A 15 -13.40 -10.98 13.48
CA ASP A 15 -12.79 -10.06 14.41
C ASP A 15 -11.28 -10.03 14.12
N TYR A 16 -10.82 -9.03 13.39
CA TYR A 16 -9.39 -8.84 13.17
C TYR A 16 -8.80 -8.05 14.32
N TYR A 17 -7.85 -8.64 15.00
CA TYR A 17 -6.93 -7.88 15.83
C TYR A 17 -5.91 -7.23 14.89
N CYS A 18 -5.95 -5.91 14.77
CA CYS A 18 -4.86 -5.21 14.11
C CYS A 18 -3.64 -5.27 15.02
N THR A 19 -2.65 -6.09 14.66
CA THR A 19 -1.39 -6.22 15.40
C THR A 19 -0.47 -5.03 15.20
N ASP A 20 -0.77 -4.16 14.25
CA ASP A 20 0.10 -3.05 13.85
C ASP A 20 -0.15 -1.75 14.65
N SER A 21 -1.16 -1.75 15.52
CA SER A 21 -1.37 -0.62 16.42
C SER A 21 -0.59 -0.84 17.72
N PRO A 22 0.29 0.09 18.14
CA PRO A 22 0.97 0.02 19.43
C PRO A 22 0.01 0.13 20.63
N THR A 23 -1.25 0.46 20.39
CA THR A 23 -2.31 0.46 21.37
C THR A 23 -3.13 -0.81 21.20
N ASN A 24 -3.01 -1.75 22.14
CA ASN A 24 -3.87 -2.92 22.30
C ASN A 24 -5.33 -2.52 22.62
N ILE A 25 -5.91 -1.63 21.83
CA ILE A 25 -7.31 -1.26 21.96
C ILE A 25 -8.10 -2.41 21.34
N LYS A 26 -8.74 -3.21 22.20
CA LYS A 26 -9.81 -4.10 21.77
C LYS A 26 -10.85 -3.26 21.04
N LYS A 27 -10.83 -3.28 19.71
CA LYS A 27 -11.93 -2.68 18.94
C LYS A 27 -13.15 -3.51 19.25
N THR A 28 -14.17 -2.89 19.77
CA THR A 28 -15.43 -3.53 20.20
C THR A 28 -16.32 -3.94 19.01
N LYS A 29 -15.90 -3.57 17.79
CA LYS A 29 -16.60 -3.90 16.54
C LYS A 29 -15.63 -4.55 15.55
N PRO A 30 -16.08 -5.52 14.74
CA PRO A 30 -15.29 -6.06 13.64
C PRO A 30 -14.97 -4.93 12.66
N THR A 31 -13.70 -4.80 12.30
CA THR A 31 -13.24 -3.79 11.32
C THR A 31 -12.44 -4.46 10.23
N LEU A 32 -12.50 -3.91 9.02
CA LEU A 32 -11.75 -4.36 7.86
C LEU A 32 -10.72 -3.31 7.46
N ARG A 33 -9.57 -3.77 6.98
CA ARG A 33 -8.69 -2.98 6.14
C ARG A 33 -8.78 -3.53 4.71
N LEU A 34 -9.19 -2.69 3.76
CA LEU A 34 -9.32 -3.09 2.37
C LEU A 34 -7.94 -3.05 1.70
N TYR A 35 -7.53 -4.18 1.11
CA TYR A 35 -6.30 -4.24 0.33
C TYR A 35 -6.64 -4.12 -1.16
N ILE A 36 -6.06 -3.10 -1.82
CA ILE A 36 -6.26 -2.82 -3.23
C ILE A 36 -4.96 -3.09 -3.96
N LYS A 37 -4.99 -4.02 -4.90
CA LYS A 37 -3.89 -4.27 -5.83
C LYS A 37 -4.10 -3.39 -7.06
N LEU A 38 -3.38 -2.27 -7.13
CA LEU A 38 -3.54 -1.27 -8.20
C LEU A 38 -3.11 -1.82 -9.56
N THR A 39 -2.02 -2.59 -9.61
CA THR A 39 -1.44 -3.11 -10.85
C THR A 39 -0.65 -4.38 -10.57
N ASP A 40 -0.49 -5.23 -11.58
CA ASP A 40 0.46 -6.35 -11.58
C ASP A 40 1.84 -5.96 -12.09
N GLN A 41 1.96 -4.77 -12.70
CA GLN A 41 3.22 -4.28 -13.24
C GLN A 41 4.24 -4.01 -12.13
N CYS A 42 5.46 -4.51 -12.32
CA CYS A 42 6.59 -4.22 -11.46
C CYS A 42 7.89 -4.28 -12.29
N LEU A 43 8.82 -3.38 -12.02
CA LEU A 43 10.16 -3.36 -12.65
C LEU A 43 11.21 -4.11 -11.82
N ALA A 44 10.82 -4.68 -10.69
CA ALA A 44 11.65 -5.55 -9.87
C ALA A 44 11.31 -7.03 -10.09
N HIS A 45 12.30 -7.91 -9.90
CA HIS A 45 12.18 -9.36 -10.11
C HIS A 45 12.65 -10.12 -8.87
N CYS A 46 12.10 -9.73 -7.70
CA CYS A 46 12.48 -10.30 -6.41
C CYS A 46 12.20 -11.80 -6.36
N LYS A 47 13.21 -12.60 -5.97
CA LYS A 47 13.06 -14.07 -5.87
C LYS A 47 12.05 -14.53 -4.82
N PHE A 48 11.72 -13.66 -3.86
CA PHE A 48 10.78 -13.91 -2.78
C PHE A 48 9.41 -13.26 -3.03
N CYS A 49 9.19 -12.66 -4.19
CA CYS A 49 7.94 -12.00 -4.52
C CYS A 49 6.80 -13.02 -4.57
N CYS A 50 5.71 -12.74 -3.83
CA CYS A 50 4.52 -13.55 -3.86
C CYS A 50 3.51 -13.10 -4.96
N ASN A 51 3.77 -11.96 -5.61
CA ASN A 51 2.95 -11.48 -6.71
C ASN A 51 3.40 -12.10 -8.02
N GLU A 52 2.50 -12.81 -8.69
CA GLU A 52 2.72 -13.19 -10.08
C GLU A 52 2.65 -11.93 -10.93
N GLN A 53 3.70 -11.70 -11.71
CA GLN A 53 3.71 -10.61 -12.69
C GLN A 53 2.91 -11.08 -13.91
N SER A 54 1.68 -10.59 -14.04
CA SER A 54 0.86 -10.83 -15.22
C SER A 54 1.30 -9.93 -16.37
N LYS A 55 1.15 -10.43 -17.60
CA LYS A 55 1.28 -9.60 -18.81
C LYS A 55 -0.01 -8.84 -19.11
N ASP A 56 -1.10 -9.27 -18.55
CA ASP A 56 -2.41 -8.62 -18.65
C ASP A 56 -2.61 -7.77 -17.40
N PHE A 57 -2.26 -6.50 -17.52
CA PHE A 57 -2.43 -5.51 -16.46
C PHE A 57 -3.84 -4.96 -16.53
N GLY A 58 -4.81 -5.70 -16.00
CA GLY A 58 -6.18 -5.23 -15.90
C GLY A 58 -6.25 -3.83 -15.27
N THR A 59 -7.26 -3.06 -15.65
CA THR A 59 -7.55 -1.76 -15.03
C THR A 59 -8.53 -1.94 -13.88
N ILE A 60 -8.36 -1.17 -12.81
CA ILE A 60 -9.33 -1.13 -11.72
C ILE A 60 -10.59 -0.42 -12.22
N ASP A 61 -11.73 -1.07 -12.00
CA ASP A 61 -13.05 -0.45 -12.19
C ASP A 61 -13.30 0.47 -10.97
N LEU A 62 -13.01 1.76 -11.16
CA LEU A 62 -13.13 2.76 -10.10
C LEU A 62 -14.58 2.94 -9.61
N GLU A 63 -15.59 2.73 -10.46
CA GLU A 63 -17.00 2.84 -10.07
C GLU A 63 -17.40 1.71 -9.10
N LYS A 64 -17.01 0.47 -9.46
CA LYS A 64 -17.25 -0.68 -8.58
C LYS A 64 -16.49 -0.55 -7.28
N LEU A 65 -15.24 -0.09 -7.34
CA LEU A 65 -14.43 0.12 -6.14
C LEU A 65 -15.04 1.18 -5.24
N ALA A 66 -15.49 2.32 -5.80
CA ALA A 66 -16.19 3.36 -5.06
C ALA A 66 -17.44 2.83 -4.37
N PHE A 67 -18.22 1.99 -5.07
CA PHE A 67 -19.40 1.32 -4.49
C PHE A 67 -19.00 0.46 -3.28
N VAL A 68 -17.96 -0.36 -3.41
CA VAL A 68 -17.47 -1.24 -2.31
C VAL A 68 -17.03 -0.40 -1.12
N ILE A 69 -16.25 0.67 -1.32
CA ILE A 69 -15.76 1.53 -0.25
C ILE A 69 -16.94 2.18 0.48
N ARG A 70 -17.90 2.77 -0.25
CA ARG A 70 -19.11 3.38 0.36
C ARG A 70 -19.92 2.37 1.13
N TYR A 71 -20.16 1.19 0.57
CA TYR A 71 -20.91 0.13 1.22
C TYR A 71 -20.27 -0.30 2.55
N LEU A 72 -18.95 -0.54 2.55
CA LEU A 72 -18.23 -0.94 3.76
C LEU A 72 -18.19 0.18 4.82
N LYS A 73 -18.12 1.44 4.36
CA LYS A 73 -18.18 2.62 5.22
C LYS A 73 -19.56 2.78 5.86
N GLU A 74 -20.64 2.65 5.09
CA GLU A 74 -22.03 2.70 5.59
C GLU A 74 -22.31 1.60 6.63
N LYS A 75 -21.65 0.46 6.52
CA LYS A 75 -21.73 -0.63 7.52
C LYS A 75 -20.87 -0.38 8.76
N ASP A 76 -20.10 0.70 8.79
CA ASP A 76 -19.19 1.05 9.90
C ASP A 76 -18.17 -0.08 10.21
N ILE A 77 -17.70 -0.75 9.16
CA ILE A 77 -16.73 -1.85 9.25
C ILE A 77 -15.40 -1.56 8.56
N LEU A 78 -15.32 -0.54 7.69
CA LEU A 78 -14.07 -0.13 7.05
C LEU A 78 -13.32 0.85 7.95
N HIS A 79 -12.08 0.51 8.33
CA HIS A 79 -11.25 1.42 9.11
C HIS A 79 -10.06 1.98 8.34
N GLY A 80 -9.68 1.37 7.21
CA GLY A 80 -8.57 1.85 6.41
C GLY A 80 -8.40 1.09 5.11
N ILE A 81 -7.54 1.62 4.25
CA ILE A 81 -7.24 1.08 2.93
C ILE A 81 -5.72 0.93 2.79
N SER A 82 -5.27 -0.21 2.27
CA SER A 82 -3.87 -0.41 1.88
C SER A 82 -3.79 -0.60 0.38
N ILE A 83 -3.02 0.26 -0.28
CA ILE A 83 -2.77 0.17 -1.72
C ILE A 83 -1.43 -0.51 -1.94
N THR A 84 -1.43 -1.51 -2.79
CA THR A 84 -0.26 -2.29 -3.16
C THR A 84 -0.36 -2.69 -4.64
N GLY A 85 0.42 -3.65 -5.08
CA GLY A 85 0.37 -4.16 -6.44
C GLY A 85 1.62 -4.95 -6.76
N GLY A 86 2.04 -4.94 -8.02
CA GLY A 86 3.42 -5.15 -8.37
C GLY A 86 4.22 -3.98 -7.80
N GLU A 87 4.15 -2.84 -8.48
CA GLU A 87 4.68 -1.56 -7.97
C GLU A 87 3.68 -0.44 -8.32
N PRO A 88 2.99 0.15 -7.33
CA PRO A 88 1.97 1.19 -7.58
C PRO A 88 2.52 2.40 -8.34
N MET A 89 3.76 2.80 -8.06
CA MET A 89 4.40 3.96 -8.69
C MET A 89 4.86 3.73 -10.14
N THR A 90 4.58 2.57 -10.74
CA THR A 90 4.63 2.40 -12.20
C THR A 90 3.45 3.10 -12.89
N LYS A 91 2.40 3.43 -12.14
CA LYS A 91 1.18 4.08 -12.59
C LYS A 91 0.76 5.22 -11.65
N PRO A 92 1.58 6.28 -11.52
CA PRO A 92 1.34 7.33 -10.54
C PRO A 92 0.01 8.06 -10.77
N ASP A 93 -0.38 8.32 -12.02
CA ASP A 93 -1.64 9.01 -12.33
C ASP A 93 -2.85 8.18 -11.87
N GLU A 94 -2.84 6.86 -12.12
CA GLU A 94 -3.91 5.96 -11.66
C GLU A 94 -3.93 5.86 -10.13
N LEU A 95 -2.76 5.86 -9.49
CA LEU A 95 -2.65 5.87 -8.03
C LEU A 95 -3.26 7.15 -7.44
N PHE A 96 -2.92 8.31 -7.97
CA PHE A 96 -3.40 9.60 -7.47
C PHE A 96 -4.91 9.77 -7.73
N GLN A 97 -5.43 9.32 -8.87
CA GLN A 97 -6.88 9.27 -9.12
C GLN A 97 -7.61 8.36 -8.12
N LEU A 98 -7.03 7.20 -7.78
CA LEU A 98 -7.58 6.31 -6.77
C LEU A 98 -7.59 6.97 -5.38
N LEU A 99 -6.51 7.65 -5.00
CA LEU A 99 -6.44 8.38 -3.74
C LEU A 99 -7.48 9.50 -3.68
N ASP A 100 -7.66 10.25 -4.76
CA ASP A 100 -8.67 11.31 -4.84
C ASP A 100 -10.08 10.74 -4.71
N LEU A 101 -10.37 9.59 -5.33
CA LEU A 101 -11.64 8.90 -5.18
C LEU A 101 -11.88 8.49 -3.71
N ILE A 102 -10.88 7.93 -3.05
CA ILE A 102 -10.98 7.50 -1.65
C ILE A 102 -11.27 8.70 -0.75
N TYR A 103 -10.49 9.78 -0.87
CA TYR A 103 -10.66 10.98 -0.05
C TYR A 103 -11.92 11.79 -0.39
N ALA A 104 -12.46 11.66 -1.60
CA ALA A 104 -13.79 12.19 -1.94
C ALA A 104 -14.94 11.43 -1.26
N ILE A 105 -14.75 10.15 -0.93
CA ILE A 105 -15.74 9.34 -0.20
C ILE A 105 -15.61 9.59 1.31
N ASP A 106 -14.38 9.63 1.81
CA ASP A 106 -14.07 9.86 3.23
C ASP A 106 -12.71 10.56 3.36
N ASN A 107 -12.74 11.84 3.67
CA ASN A 107 -11.52 12.67 3.77
C ASN A 107 -10.59 12.23 4.93
N ASP A 108 -11.12 11.53 5.92
CA ASP A 108 -10.38 11.05 7.09
C ASP A 108 -9.99 9.56 6.96
N MET A 109 -10.13 8.97 5.76
CA MET A 109 -9.78 7.57 5.53
C MET A 109 -8.29 7.34 5.77
N GLU A 110 -7.95 6.36 6.62
CA GLU A 110 -6.57 5.90 6.80
C GLU A 110 -6.09 5.14 5.56
N VAL A 111 -5.16 5.73 4.80
CA VAL A 111 -4.64 5.10 3.58
C VAL A 111 -3.14 4.88 3.70
N ALA A 112 -2.73 3.61 3.58
CA ALA A 112 -1.33 3.21 3.51
C ALA A 112 -0.96 2.75 2.09
N ILE A 113 0.26 3.07 1.63
CA ILE A 113 0.78 2.63 0.34
C ILE A 113 2.01 1.75 0.56
N SER A 114 2.05 0.58 -0.09
CA SER A 114 3.24 -0.29 -0.09
C SER A 114 3.93 -0.24 -1.45
N THR A 115 5.22 0.12 -1.46
CA THR A 115 6.02 0.35 -2.66
C THR A 115 7.46 -0.18 -2.48
N ASN A 116 8.15 -0.49 -3.57
CA ASN A 116 9.61 -0.69 -3.57
C ASN A 116 10.38 0.63 -3.69
N GLY A 117 9.63 1.73 -3.78
CA GLY A 117 10.14 3.09 -3.86
C GLY A 117 10.53 3.55 -5.27
N TYR A 118 10.22 2.78 -6.32
CA TYR A 118 10.34 3.27 -7.69
C TYR A 118 9.56 4.58 -7.85
N ASN A 119 10.17 5.59 -8.46
CA ASN A 119 9.57 6.93 -8.63
C ASN A 119 8.99 7.56 -7.35
N CYS A 120 9.46 7.18 -6.15
CA CYS A 120 8.89 7.69 -4.91
C CYS A 120 8.97 9.22 -4.75
N ARG A 121 9.87 9.89 -5.49
CA ARG A 121 9.97 11.36 -5.53
C ARG A 121 8.70 12.02 -6.11
N GLU A 122 7.92 11.28 -6.94
CA GLU A 122 6.68 11.78 -7.52
C GLU A 122 5.57 12.00 -6.50
N PHE A 123 5.67 11.39 -5.31
CA PHE A 123 4.70 11.66 -4.24
C PHE A 123 4.63 13.14 -3.85
N LYS A 124 5.71 13.92 -4.04
CA LYS A 124 5.70 15.37 -3.81
C LYS A 124 4.73 16.15 -4.70
N ASN A 125 4.33 15.56 -5.85
CA ASN A 125 3.41 16.17 -6.81
C ASN A 125 1.95 15.89 -6.44
N TYR A 126 1.68 15.10 -5.40
CA TYR A 126 0.35 14.83 -4.92
C TYR A 126 0.00 15.75 -3.74
N ASP A 127 -0.91 16.67 -3.96
CA ASP A 127 -1.25 17.73 -2.99
C ASP A 127 -1.70 17.21 -1.62
N LYS A 128 -2.32 16.00 -1.60
CA LYS A 128 -2.82 15.38 -0.37
C LYS A 128 -1.88 14.31 0.20
N VAL A 129 -0.60 14.32 -0.18
CA VAL A 129 0.36 13.31 0.29
C VAL A 129 0.45 13.26 1.82
N ASN A 130 0.31 14.41 2.50
CA ASN A 130 0.34 14.50 3.96
C ASN A 130 -0.94 13.97 4.65
N GLN A 131 -1.99 13.61 3.90
CA GLN A 131 -3.17 12.92 4.41
C GLN A 131 -2.96 11.40 4.49
N LEU A 132 -1.94 10.86 3.81
CA LEU A 132 -1.63 9.44 3.90
C LEU A 132 -1.29 9.05 5.34
N GLU A 133 -1.82 7.92 5.79
CA GLU A 133 -1.43 7.29 7.05
C GLU A 133 0.05 6.90 7.02
N SER A 134 0.47 6.26 5.91
CA SER A 134 1.86 5.84 5.76
C SER A 134 2.24 5.44 4.33
N ILE A 135 3.53 5.60 4.02
CA ILE A 135 4.19 5.07 2.83
C ILE A 135 5.20 4.03 3.30
N HIS A 136 4.91 2.76 3.04
CA HIS A 136 5.78 1.64 3.39
C HIS A 136 6.74 1.36 2.24
N ILE A 137 7.99 1.76 2.38
CA ILE A 137 9.02 1.52 1.38
C ILE A 137 9.75 0.22 1.72
N SER A 138 9.68 -0.74 0.81
CA SER A 138 10.40 -2.01 0.95
C SER A 138 11.90 -1.79 0.72
N ARG A 139 12.71 -2.10 1.75
CA ARG A 139 14.16 -2.01 1.69
C ARG A 139 14.78 -3.12 2.54
N HIS A 140 15.55 -4.00 1.90
CA HIS A 140 16.01 -5.24 2.52
C HIS A 140 17.50 -5.23 2.86
N HIS A 141 18.19 -4.14 2.52
CA HIS A 141 19.60 -3.92 2.87
C HIS A 141 19.90 -2.43 2.99
N TYR A 142 20.78 -2.03 3.92
CA TYR A 142 21.17 -0.63 4.12
C TYR A 142 22.01 -0.08 2.93
N ASN A 143 22.78 -0.93 2.25
CA ASN A 143 23.58 -0.57 1.10
C ASN A 143 22.75 -0.65 -0.19
N ASP A 144 22.71 0.44 -0.97
CA ASP A 144 21.88 0.55 -2.17
C ASP A 144 22.23 -0.49 -3.25
N LYS A 145 23.52 -0.79 -3.44
CA LYS A 145 23.94 -1.79 -4.41
C LYS A 145 23.41 -3.19 -4.04
N ARG A 146 23.57 -3.57 -2.77
CA ARG A 146 23.03 -4.86 -2.29
C ARG A 146 21.52 -4.90 -2.33
N ASN A 147 20.86 -3.78 -2.03
CA ASN A 147 19.42 -3.70 -2.12
C ASN A 147 18.94 -3.92 -3.58
N LYS A 148 19.59 -3.30 -4.57
CA LYS A 148 19.31 -3.54 -6.00
C LYS A 148 19.53 -5.00 -6.43
N GLU A 149 20.55 -5.65 -5.89
CA GLU A 149 20.80 -7.08 -6.14
C GLU A 149 19.67 -7.96 -5.58
N ILE A 150 19.15 -7.65 -4.36
CA ILE A 150 18.04 -8.38 -3.73
C ILE A 150 16.76 -8.23 -4.54
N PHE A 151 16.46 -7.02 -5.00
CA PHE A 151 15.30 -6.75 -5.84
C PHE A 151 15.47 -7.22 -7.30
N CYS A 152 16.68 -7.63 -7.70
CA CYS A 152 17.04 -7.91 -9.09
C CYS A 152 16.63 -6.76 -10.02
N SER A 153 16.81 -5.50 -9.58
CA SER A 153 16.39 -4.29 -10.29
C SER A 153 17.18 -3.07 -9.85
N SER A 154 17.41 -2.16 -10.80
CA SER A 154 17.87 -0.79 -10.52
C SER A 154 16.72 0.19 -10.24
N HIS A 155 15.48 -0.22 -10.54
CA HIS A 155 14.27 0.60 -10.46
C HIS A 155 13.60 0.47 -9.08
N ILE A 156 14.34 0.85 -8.05
CA ILE A 156 13.91 0.88 -6.64
C ILE A 156 14.49 2.12 -5.98
N ALA A 157 13.93 2.55 -4.85
CA ALA A 157 14.45 3.68 -4.11
C ALA A 157 15.90 3.47 -3.65
N THR A 158 16.72 4.50 -3.83
CA THR A 158 17.98 4.67 -3.13
C THR A 158 17.77 5.30 -1.76
N THR A 159 18.81 5.32 -0.94
CA THR A 159 18.77 6.06 0.35
C THR A 159 18.49 7.54 0.11
N GLU A 160 19.11 8.12 -0.93
CA GLU A 160 18.94 9.53 -1.29
C GLU A 160 17.49 9.84 -1.71
N ASP A 161 16.85 8.97 -2.51
CA ASP A 161 15.45 9.13 -2.92
C ASP A 161 14.52 9.18 -1.70
N ILE A 162 14.76 8.34 -0.71
CA ILE A 162 13.96 8.28 0.51
C ILE A 162 14.16 9.54 1.36
N ILE A 163 15.41 10.00 1.50
CA ILE A 163 15.74 11.23 2.24
C ILE A 163 15.09 12.45 1.57
N GLU A 164 15.16 12.55 0.24
CA GLU A 164 14.52 13.62 -0.51
C GLU A 164 13.00 13.61 -0.33
N LEU A 165 12.36 12.43 -0.46
CA LEU A 165 10.94 12.29 -0.22
C LEU A 165 10.59 12.75 1.21
N GLN A 166 11.30 12.25 2.22
CA GLN A 166 11.08 12.65 3.60
C GLN A 166 11.23 14.15 3.83
N GLY A 167 12.18 14.79 3.12
CA GLY A 167 12.39 16.25 3.20
C GLY A 167 11.23 17.06 2.65
N ASN A 168 10.43 16.48 1.75
CA ASN A 168 9.28 17.13 1.12
C ASN A 168 7.95 16.89 1.87
N LEU A 169 7.94 16.04 2.91
CA LEU A 169 6.75 15.74 3.70
C LEU A 169 6.72 16.61 4.97
N GLU A 170 5.53 17.11 5.31
CA GLU A 170 5.30 17.86 6.56
C GLU A 170 5.41 16.93 7.76
N ASP A 171 4.76 15.76 7.72
CA ASP A 171 4.88 14.73 8.74
C ASP A 171 5.87 13.64 8.31
N LYS A 172 7.05 13.67 8.90
CA LYS A 172 8.12 12.69 8.65
C LYS A 172 7.81 11.27 9.12
N LYS A 173 6.76 11.08 9.91
CA LYS A 173 6.32 9.77 10.39
C LYS A 173 5.56 8.96 9.34
N ILE A 174 5.15 9.57 8.24
CA ILE A 174 4.43 8.91 7.14
C ILE A 174 5.30 7.81 6.50
N ILE A 175 6.64 7.97 6.45
CA ILE A 175 7.52 6.97 5.81
C ILE A 175 7.91 5.87 6.79
N ASN A 176 7.61 4.63 6.39
CA ASN A 176 8.01 3.41 7.09
C ASN A 176 8.91 2.56 6.18
N ILE A 177 9.99 2.00 6.73
CA ILE A 177 10.86 1.08 6.01
C ILE A 177 10.50 -0.35 6.39
N ASN A 178 10.07 -1.13 5.40
CA ASN A 178 9.77 -2.54 5.56
C ASN A 178 10.97 -3.40 5.13
N THR A 179 11.47 -4.22 6.05
CA THR A 179 12.60 -5.11 5.79
C THR A 179 12.19 -6.56 5.98
N MET A 180 12.42 -7.38 4.95
CA MET A 180 12.28 -8.83 5.05
C MET A 180 13.62 -9.42 5.48
N ILE A 181 13.60 -10.22 6.54
CA ILE A 181 14.77 -10.97 7.02
C ILE A 181 14.59 -12.43 6.62
N MET A 182 15.50 -12.96 5.82
CA MET A 182 15.46 -14.35 5.35
C MET A 182 16.62 -15.16 5.89
N ARG A 183 16.35 -16.43 6.18
CA ARG A 183 17.33 -17.40 6.71
C ARG A 183 18.45 -17.76 5.72
N SER A 184 18.29 -17.49 4.43
CA SER A 184 19.15 -17.93 3.34
C SER A 184 20.22 -16.92 2.91
N GLY A 185 20.67 -16.03 3.78
CA GLY A 185 21.81 -15.15 3.47
C GLY A 185 21.60 -14.12 2.36
N ILE A 186 20.34 -13.87 1.94
CA ILE A 186 20.04 -12.83 0.94
C ILE A 186 20.42 -11.44 1.46
N ASN A 187 20.44 -11.27 2.79
CA ASN A 187 20.73 -10.00 3.45
C ASN A 187 22.18 -9.94 4.01
N SER A 188 23.01 -10.94 3.72
CA SER A 188 24.41 -10.99 4.18
C SER A 188 25.37 -10.28 3.24
#